data_258887dbb097bd62be3a654f592e6b8b
#
_entry.id   258887dbb097bd62be3a654f592e6b8b
#
_cell.length_a   1.000
_cell.length_b   1.000
_cell.length_c   1.000
_cell.angle_alpha   90.00
_cell.angle_beta   90.00
_cell.angle_gamma   90.00
#
_symmetry.space_group_name_H-M   'P 1'
#
loop_
_entity.id
_entity.type
_entity.pdbx_description
1 polymer ?
#
loop_
_entity_poly.entity_id
_entity_poly.type
_entity_poly.pdbx_seq_one_letter_code
_entity_poly.pdbx_strand_id
1 'polypeptide(L)'
;MKKIFMMVHELDVNKGGMTSSMFNRSKEFYDADIPADIVTFDYKGNYDEIIKALKKQGKMDRRTKMYNVFEYFKQISNNKHFKSNKLLYKHISERLKNTIEIEESKGISRYFDITTGTYIAYIRKSKSEKVIDFFKDNKRIERFSFIDNKVHMKETFNVDNKVCYQVFYDEKGYPYISRNINANNGAVGKTYVLVNKKEFKNNLALCVYYLEKLIKDSKDSIMICDGPGSFPKMFNTNHKNAQKYGVIHVNHHENFDDTGAFKKSEKYIIENANKINGVIVLTEAQRLDILNQFDVENIFTISNFVKIHNAPKHFQTEKIVGHISRMVPTKRIDLLIEVAELVV
;
A
#
# COMPACT_ATOMS: atom_id res chain seq x y z
N MET A 1 6.90 6.46 26.45
CA MET A 1 5.48 6.72 26.13
C MET A 1 5.01 5.60 25.23
N LYS A 2 3.88 5.00 25.56
CA LYS A 2 3.26 3.93 24.78
C LYS A 2 2.86 4.48 23.41
N LYS A 3 3.16 3.75 22.33
CA LYS A 3 2.84 4.17 20.97
C LYS A 3 2.28 3.02 20.16
N ILE A 4 1.23 3.29 19.37
CA ILE A 4 0.58 2.29 18.54
C ILE A 4 0.98 2.53 17.08
N PHE A 5 1.34 1.45 16.38
CA PHE A 5 1.61 1.41 14.95
C PHE A 5 0.60 0.48 14.27
N MET A 6 -0.32 1.06 13.50
CA MET A 6 -1.29 0.30 12.72
C MET A 6 -0.78 0.08 11.31
N MET A 7 -0.74 -1.18 10.88
CA MET A 7 -0.08 -1.60 9.64
C MET A 7 -1.06 -2.01 8.58
N VAL A 8 -0.88 -1.44 7.40
CA VAL A 8 -1.60 -1.79 6.19
C VAL A 8 -0.62 -1.77 5.01
N HIS A 9 -0.89 -2.52 3.94
CA HIS A 9 0.04 -2.56 2.81
C HIS A 9 0.17 -1.18 2.14
N GLU A 10 -0.96 -0.55 1.84
CA GLU A 10 -1.05 0.75 1.18
C GLU A 10 -2.27 1.57 1.63
N LEU A 11 -2.22 2.88 1.42
CA LEU A 11 -3.34 3.79 1.60
C LEU A 11 -3.76 4.42 0.27
N ASP A 12 -5.06 4.74 0.17
CA ASP A 12 -5.61 5.56 -0.90
C ASP A 12 -6.86 6.32 -0.41
N VAL A 13 -7.20 7.41 -1.10
CA VAL A 13 -8.35 8.27 -0.75
C VAL A 13 -9.68 7.51 -0.88
N ASN A 14 -9.77 6.60 -1.86
CA ASN A 14 -10.98 5.86 -2.20
C ASN A 14 -11.06 4.46 -1.57
N LYS A 15 -10.14 4.09 -0.67
CA LYS A 15 -10.24 2.85 0.08
C LYS A 15 -11.25 3.00 1.21
N GLY A 16 -12.15 2.00 1.33
CA GLY A 16 -13.21 1.93 2.34
C GLY A 16 -12.99 0.84 3.38
N GLY A 17 -14.01 0.50 4.12
CA GLY A 17 -14.08 -0.64 5.05
C GLY A 17 -12.94 -0.68 6.07
N MET A 18 -12.01 -1.61 5.90
CA MET A 18 -10.85 -1.82 6.77
C MET A 18 -10.04 -0.54 7.03
N THR A 19 -9.80 0.25 5.99
CA THR A 19 -9.04 1.52 6.11
C THR A 19 -9.80 2.54 6.96
N SER A 20 -11.12 2.64 6.79
CA SER A 20 -11.97 3.53 7.60
C SER A 20 -11.98 3.11 9.07
N SER A 21 -12.08 1.81 9.35
CA SER A 21 -12.00 1.27 10.73
C SER A 21 -10.66 1.59 11.38
N MET A 22 -9.57 1.46 10.64
CA MET A 22 -8.22 1.80 11.11
C MET A 22 -8.11 3.30 11.42
N PHE A 23 -8.66 4.19 10.59
CA PHE A 23 -8.64 5.63 10.86
C PHE A 23 -9.49 6.00 12.07
N ASN A 24 -10.67 5.42 12.22
CA ASN A 24 -11.52 5.64 13.38
C ASN A 24 -10.80 5.18 14.67
N ARG A 25 -10.17 4.01 14.65
CA ARG A 25 -9.40 3.48 15.76
C ARG A 25 -8.21 4.40 16.10
N SER A 26 -7.50 4.92 15.10
CA SER A 26 -6.43 5.91 15.29
C SER A 26 -6.93 7.13 16.05
N LYS A 27 -8.08 7.67 15.63
CA LYS A 27 -8.70 8.83 16.24
C LYS A 27 -9.05 8.56 17.71
N GLU A 28 -9.73 7.43 18.01
CA GLU A 28 -10.11 7.06 19.38
C GLU A 28 -8.88 6.91 20.31
N PHE A 29 -7.79 6.32 19.82
CA PHE A 29 -6.56 6.26 20.58
C PHE A 29 -5.97 7.65 20.86
N TYR A 30 -5.97 8.54 19.87
CA TYR A 30 -5.53 9.92 20.06
C TYR A 30 -6.44 10.71 21.02
N ASP A 31 -7.75 10.44 21.02
CA ASP A 31 -8.71 11.04 21.94
C ASP A 31 -8.52 10.52 23.39
N ALA A 32 -7.87 9.35 23.55
CA ALA A 32 -7.41 8.79 24.82
C ALA A 32 -5.93 9.10 25.13
N ASP A 33 -5.33 10.10 24.50
CA ASP A 33 -3.93 10.51 24.66
C ASP A 33 -2.89 9.42 24.35
N ILE A 34 -3.25 8.44 23.52
CA ILE A 34 -2.35 7.39 23.04
C ILE A 34 -2.03 7.62 21.56
N PRO A 35 -0.80 8.00 21.18
CA PRO A 35 -0.42 8.16 19.78
C PRO A 35 -0.58 6.85 19.00
N ALA A 36 -1.40 6.89 17.95
CA ALA A 36 -1.69 5.74 17.09
C ALA A 36 -1.52 6.12 15.61
N ASP A 37 -0.37 5.76 15.08
CA ASP A 37 0.09 6.15 13.76
C ASP A 37 -0.01 4.99 12.76
N ILE A 38 0.02 5.32 11.47
CA ILE A 38 -0.15 4.35 10.39
C ILE A 38 1.19 4.03 9.75
N VAL A 39 1.40 2.76 9.44
CA VAL A 39 2.60 2.27 8.74
C VAL A 39 2.19 1.58 7.44
N THR A 40 2.81 2.00 6.34
CA THR A 40 2.60 1.43 5.01
C THR A 40 3.89 0.91 4.39
N PHE A 41 3.77 0.00 3.41
CA PHE A 41 4.90 -0.72 2.83
C PHE A 41 4.97 -0.63 1.30
N ASP A 42 3.93 -0.13 0.66
CA ASP A 42 3.92 0.08 -0.78
C ASP A 42 4.55 1.42 -1.17
N TYR A 43 5.01 1.50 -2.41
CA TYR A 43 5.50 2.74 -2.98
C TYR A 43 4.38 3.49 -3.70
N LYS A 44 4.19 4.73 -3.33
CA LYS A 44 3.39 5.71 -4.09
C LYS A 44 4.13 7.04 -4.11
N GLY A 45 4.34 7.60 -5.31
CA GLY A 45 5.03 8.88 -5.45
C GLY A 45 4.25 10.08 -4.89
N ASN A 46 2.94 9.91 -4.68
CA ASN A 46 2.00 10.95 -4.26
C ASN A 46 1.40 10.74 -2.86
N TYR A 47 2.09 10.04 -1.95
CA TYR A 47 1.57 9.82 -0.59
C TYR A 47 1.25 11.11 0.16
N ASP A 48 2.02 12.18 -0.02
CA ASP A 48 1.74 13.48 0.62
C ASP A 48 0.39 14.05 0.19
N GLU A 49 0.02 13.92 -1.08
CA GLU A 49 -1.27 14.36 -1.61
C GLU A 49 -2.41 13.49 -1.06
N ILE A 50 -2.22 12.16 -1.00
CA ILE A 50 -3.17 11.22 -0.42
C ILE A 50 -3.44 11.57 1.05
N ILE A 51 -2.40 11.80 1.85
CA ILE A 51 -2.54 12.17 3.27
C ILE A 51 -3.26 13.49 3.42
N LYS A 52 -2.88 14.52 2.64
CA LYS A 52 -3.54 15.83 2.65
C LYS A 52 -5.04 15.69 2.30
N ALA A 53 -5.36 14.92 1.28
CA ALA A 53 -6.75 14.68 0.87
C ALA A 53 -7.55 13.95 1.96
N LEU A 54 -7.00 12.89 2.57
CA LEU A 54 -7.64 12.13 3.65
C LEU A 54 -7.91 13.02 4.89
N LYS A 55 -6.95 13.85 5.27
CA LYS A 55 -7.11 14.81 6.38
C LYS A 55 -8.12 15.91 6.05
N LYS A 56 -8.11 16.44 4.83
CA LYS A 56 -9.07 17.45 4.35
C LYS A 56 -10.51 16.90 4.33
N GLN A 57 -10.68 15.63 3.98
CA GLN A 57 -11.98 14.96 3.97
C GLN A 57 -12.45 14.52 5.38
N GLY A 58 -11.65 14.74 6.42
CA GLY A 58 -11.95 14.29 7.77
C GLY A 58 -11.90 12.77 7.98
N LYS A 59 -11.42 12.01 6.99
CA LYS A 59 -11.26 10.55 7.07
C LYS A 59 -10.11 10.16 7.99
N MET A 60 -9.02 10.91 7.99
CA MET A 60 -7.84 10.70 8.81
C MET A 60 -7.71 11.86 9.81
N ASP A 61 -7.52 11.56 11.09
CA ASP A 61 -7.31 12.58 12.13
C ASP A 61 -6.05 13.41 11.84
N ARG A 62 -6.09 14.70 12.15
CA ARG A 62 -4.97 15.62 11.88
C ARG A 62 -3.70 15.25 12.66
N ARG A 63 -3.83 14.66 13.85
CA ARG A 63 -2.73 14.19 14.71
C ARG A 63 -2.06 12.95 14.18
N THR A 64 -2.79 12.08 13.46
CA THR A 64 -2.27 10.81 12.92
C THR A 64 -1.13 11.07 11.94
N LYS A 65 0.00 10.40 12.17
CA LYS A 65 1.15 10.40 11.26
C LYS A 65 1.13 9.13 10.40
N MET A 66 1.70 9.24 9.22
CA MET A 66 1.95 8.09 8.36
C MET A 66 3.46 7.86 8.24
N TYR A 67 3.86 6.63 8.39
CA TYR A 67 5.23 6.16 8.19
C TYR A 67 5.25 5.18 7.02
N ASN A 68 6.18 5.38 6.09
CA ASN A 68 6.35 4.53 4.92
C ASN A 68 7.82 4.15 4.74
N VAL A 69 8.08 2.92 4.33
CA VAL A 69 9.46 2.41 4.17
C VAL A 69 10.25 3.19 3.13
N PHE A 70 9.62 3.57 2.01
CA PHE A 70 10.30 4.34 0.96
C PHE A 70 10.56 5.78 1.39
N GLU A 71 9.59 6.43 2.03
CA GLU A 71 9.75 7.79 2.55
C GLU A 71 10.84 7.86 3.62
N TYR A 72 10.97 6.84 4.46
CA TYR A 72 12.04 6.76 5.46
C TYR A 72 13.43 6.82 4.81
N PHE A 73 13.68 5.99 3.79
CA PHE A 73 14.97 5.97 3.11
C PHE A 73 15.16 7.18 2.18
N LYS A 74 14.10 7.71 1.59
CA LYS A 74 14.12 8.94 0.80
C LYS A 74 14.57 10.14 1.66
N GLN A 75 14.06 10.28 2.87
CA GLN A 75 14.47 11.32 3.80
C GLN A 75 15.96 11.21 4.18
N ILE A 76 16.46 10.00 4.43
CA ILE A 76 17.88 9.77 4.69
C ILE A 76 18.71 10.21 3.48
N SER A 77 18.27 9.90 2.26
CA SER A 77 18.95 10.32 1.02
C SER A 77 18.95 11.84 0.83
N ASN A 78 17.78 12.47 1.01
CA ASN A 78 17.64 13.92 0.92
C ASN A 78 18.57 14.66 1.87
N ASN A 79 18.81 14.13 3.08
CA ASN A 79 19.71 14.74 4.07
C ASN A 79 21.18 14.58 3.72
N LYS A 80 21.55 13.59 2.90
CA LYS A 80 22.94 13.36 2.44
C LYS A 80 23.33 14.21 1.23
N HIS A 81 22.36 14.61 0.42
CA HIS A 81 22.60 15.30 -0.85
C HIS A 81 22.10 16.74 -0.77
N PHE A 82 22.99 17.71 -1.01
CA PHE A 82 22.63 19.14 -0.92
C PHE A 82 22.29 19.75 -2.29
N LYS A 83 22.76 19.15 -3.39
CA LYS A 83 22.56 19.65 -4.76
C LYS A 83 21.79 18.64 -5.61
N SER A 84 21.12 19.12 -6.64
CA SER A 84 20.45 18.26 -7.62
C SER A 84 21.44 17.42 -8.41
N ASN A 85 21.05 16.16 -8.68
CA ASN A 85 21.83 15.24 -9.54
C ASN A 85 21.63 15.60 -11.02
N LYS A 86 22.44 16.56 -11.49
CA LYS A 86 22.38 17.00 -12.90
C LYS A 86 22.69 15.88 -13.90
N LEU A 87 23.47 14.87 -13.51
CA LEU A 87 23.86 13.76 -14.39
C LEU A 87 22.64 12.92 -14.80
N LEU A 88 21.70 12.67 -13.88
CA LEU A 88 20.47 11.95 -14.20
C LEU A 88 19.67 12.66 -15.30
N TYR A 89 19.43 13.95 -15.12
CA TYR A 89 18.65 14.74 -16.09
C TYR A 89 19.38 14.92 -17.41
N LYS A 90 20.72 15.10 -17.38
CA LYS A 90 21.56 15.11 -18.56
C LYS A 90 21.46 13.81 -19.33
N HIS A 91 21.55 12.66 -18.65
CA HIS A 91 21.41 11.34 -19.28
C HIS A 91 20.06 11.17 -20.01
N ILE A 92 18.96 11.63 -19.39
CA ILE A 92 17.62 11.56 -20.01
C ILE A 92 17.53 12.50 -21.21
N SER A 93 18.01 13.75 -21.08
CA SER A 93 17.93 14.74 -22.16
C SER A 93 18.83 14.41 -23.34
N GLU A 94 19.99 13.82 -23.12
CA GLU A 94 20.90 13.40 -24.20
C GLU A 94 20.28 12.34 -25.11
N ARG A 95 19.44 11.46 -24.57
CA ARG A 95 18.73 10.44 -25.36
C ARG A 95 17.62 11.02 -26.25
N LEU A 96 17.18 12.25 -26.00
CA LEU A 96 16.20 12.97 -26.81
C LEU A 96 16.85 13.99 -27.76
N LYS A 97 18.19 14.12 -27.74
CA LYS A 97 18.87 14.92 -28.76
C LYS A 97 18.75 14.27 -30.14
N ASN A 98 18.74 15.06 -31.17
CA ASN A 98 18.67 14.60 -32.55
C ASN A 98 17.41 13.74 -32.83
N THR A 99 16.29 14.08 -32.18
CA THR A 99 15.01 13.42 -32.43
C THR A 99 13.99 14.39 -33.04
N ILE A 100 13.08 13.86 -33.83
CA ILE A 100 11.88 14.54 -34.31
C ILE A 100 10.74 14.21 -33.36
N GLU A 101 10.05 15.23 -32.86
CA GLU A 101 8.83 15.07 -32.06
C GLU A 101 7.60 15.06 -32.95
N ILE A 102 6.72 14.09 -32.77
CA ILE A 102 5.39 14.02 -33.37
C ILE A 102 4.37 14.03 -32.24
N GLU A 103 3.58 15.10 -32.11
CA GLU A 103 2.48 15.17 -31.16
C GLU A 103 1.30 14.31 -31.68
N GLU A 104 0.92 13.31 -30.88
CA GLU A 104 -0.20 12.41 -31.19
C GLU A 104 -1.52 12.99 -30.66
N SER A 105 -1.48 13.60 -29.49
CA SER A 105 -2.60 14.30 -28.86
C SER A 105 -2.07 15.20 -27.74
N LYS A 106 -2.92 16.06 -27.18
CA LYS A 106 -2.51 16.99 -26.11
C LYS A 106 -1.78 16.29 -24.98
N GLY A 107 -0.49 16.59 -24.84
CA GLY A 107 0.39 16.04 -23.82
C GLY A 107 0.92 14.65 -24.10
N ILE A 108 0.73 14.12 -25.31
CA ILE A 108 1.26 12.83 -25.76
C ILE A 108 2.10 13.03 -27.01
N SER A 109 3.38 12.65 -26.97
CA SER A 109 4.32 12.79 -28.07
C SER A 109 5.15 11.55 -28.27
N ARG A 110 5.53 11.28 -29.54
CA ARG A 110 6.47 10.24 -29.96
C ARG A 110 7.72 10.89 -30.53
N TYR A 111 8.87 10.29 -30.25
CA TYR A 111 10.18 10.80 -30.65
C TYR A 111 10.90 9.79 -31.53
N PHE A 112 11.36 10.23 -32.68
CA PHE A 112 12.06 9.41 -33.68
C PHE A 112 13.45 10.00 -33.93
N ASP A 113 14.46 9.15 -34.11
CA ASP A 113 15.80 9.57 -34.49
C ASP A 113 15.76 10.31 -35.85
N ILE A 114 16.35 11.51 -35.92
CA ILE A 114 16.29 12.37 -37.11
C ILE A 114 16.99 11.76 -38.34
N THR A 115 17.97 10.87 -38.11
CA THR A 115 18.79 10.29 -39.16
C THR A 115 18.20 8.97 -39.67
N THR A 116 17.76 8.11 -38.76
CA THR A 116 17.40 6.73 -39.08
C THR A 116 15.87 6.50 -39.10
N GLY A 117 15.08 7.43 -38.56
CA GLY A 117 13.65 7.25 -38.34
C GLY A 117 13.31 6.24 -37.24
N THR A 118 14.28 5.76 -36.48
CA THR A 118 14.07 4.77 -35.42
C THR A 118 13.24 5.37 -34.29
N TYR A 119 12.28 4.62 -33.76
CA TYR A 119 11.45 5.02 -32.62
C TYR A 119 12.27 5.01 -31.33
N ILE A 120 12.41 6.17 -30.70
CA ILE A 120 13.29 6.40 -29.55
C ILE A 120 12.51 6.52 -28.26
N ALA A 121 11.42 7.32 -28.21
CA ALA A 121 10.72 7.56 -26.96
C ALA A 121 9.25 7.90 -27.14
N TYR A 122 8.46 7.59 -26.11
CA TYR A 122 7.10 8.03 -25.89
C TYR A 122 7.05 8.90 -24.63
N ILE A 123 6.45 10.08 -24.74
CA ILE A 123 6.27 10.99 -23.61
C ILE A 123 4.78 11.24 -23.40
N ARG A 124 4.32 11.02 -22.18
CA ARG A 124 2.97 11.40 -21.71
C ARG A 124 3.10 12.39 -20.58
N LYS A 125 2.42 13.51 -20.67
CA LYS A 125 2.38 14.57 -19.65
C LYS A 125 0.94 14.82 -19.22
N SER A 126 0.73 14.96 -17.92
CA SER A 126 -0.46 15.51 -17.28
C SER A 126 -0.08 16.74 -16.48
N LYS A 127 -1.00 17.28 -15.67
CA LYS A 127 -0.76 18.50 -14.89
C LYS A 127 0.46 18.39 -13.94
N SER A 128 0.59 17.27 -13.21
CA SER A 128 1.67 17.06 -12.23
C SER A 128 2.57 15.87 -12.56
N GLU A 129 2.12 14.98 -13.44
CA GLU A 129 2.82 13.74 -13.75
C GLU A 129 3.37 13.77 -15.19
N LYS A 130 4.55 13.19 -15.37
CA LYS A 130 5.14 12.93 -16.68
C LYS A 130 5.75 11.54 -16.68
N VAL A 131 5.58 10.84 -17.80
CA VAL A 131 6.21 9.54 -18.05
C VAL A 131 7.02 9.65 -19.33
N ILE A 132 8.23 9.12 -19.32
CA ILE A 132 9.06 8.94 -20.52
C ILE A 132 9.39 7.47 -20.64
N ASP A 133 8.90 6.83 -21.70
CA ASP A 133 9.27 5.48 -22.12
C ASP A 133 10.35 5.56 -23.19
N PHE A 134 11.46 4.84 -23.01
CA PHE A 134 12.49 4.68 -24.00
C PHE A 134 12.42 3.32 -24.67
N PHE A 135 12.68 3.30 -25.97
CA PHE A 135 12.59 2.11 -26.82
C PHE A 135 13.93 1.78 -27.46
N LYS A 136 14.12 0.50 -27.70
CA LYS A 136 15.19 -0.06 -28.53
C LYS A 136 14.60 -1.20 -29.34
N ASP A 137 14.82 -1.21 -30.65
CA ASP A 137 14.25 -2.21 -31.57
C ASP A 137 12.73 -2.37 -31.40
N ASN A 138 12.01 -1.24 -31.31
CA ASN A 138 10.56 -1.13 -31.05
C ASN A 138 10.09 -1.76 -29.73
N LYS A 139 11.00 -2.19 -28.84
CA LYS A 139 10.67 -2.72 -27.52
C LYS A 139 10.97 -1.68 -26.44
N ARG A 140 10.03 -1.49 -25.51
CA ARG A 140 10.28 -0.61 -24.35
C ARG A 140 11.36 -1.24 -23.46
N ILE A 141 12.39 -0.46 -23.18
CA ILE A 141 13.50 -0.87 -22.34
C ILE A 141 13.48 -0.21 -20.98
N GLU A 142 13.06 1.06 -20.90
CA GLU A 142 13.04 1.84 -19.65
C GLU A 142 11.86 2.79 -19.62
N ARG A 143 11.37 3.04 -18.41
CA ARG A 143 10.40 4.09 -18.08
C ARG A 143 10.94 4.96 -16.97
N PHE A 144 10.88 6.27 -17.17
CA PHE A 144 11.08 7.25 -16.13
C PHE A 144 9.75 7.90 -15.77
N SER A 145 9.40 7.88 -14.49
CA SER A 145 8.20 8.53 -13.96
C SER A 145 8.59 9.76 -13.16
N PHE A 146 7.86 10.85 -13.39
CA PHE A 146 8.10 12.15 -12.80
C PHE A 146 6.86 12.65 -12.06
N ILE A 147 7.09 13.35 -10.95
CA ILE A 147 6.10 14.18 -10.26
C ILE A 147 6.73 15.58 -10.13
N ASP A 148 5.98 16.61 -10.49
CA ASP A 148 6.44 18.02 -10.49
C ASP A 148 7.82 18.20 -11.15
N ASN A 149 8.01 17.57 -12.31
CA ASN A 149 9.26 17.53 -13.08
C ASN A 149 10.47 16.88 -12.40
N LYS A 150 10.29 16.22 -11.26
CA LYS A 150 11.33 15.43 -10.58
C LYS A 150 11.16 13.95 -10.88
N VAL A 151 12.24 13.29 -11.32
CA VAL A 151 12.23 11.82 -11.45
C VAL A 151 12.06 11.23 -10.07
N HIS A 152 11.05 10.36 -9.90
CA HIS A 152 10.83 9.65 -8.64
C HIS A 152 11.02 8.13 -8.78
N MET A 153 10.85 7.59 -9.99
CA MET A 153 11.00 6.16 -10.25
C MET A 153 11.51 5.91 -11.66
N LYS A 154 12.36 4.88 -11.80
CA LYS A 154 12.74 4.28 -13.08
C LYS A 154 12.38 2.80 -13.04
N GLU A 155 11.82 2.29 -14.14
CA GLU A 155 11.56 0.87 -14.38
C GLU A 155 12.36 0.42 -15.60
N THR A 156 12.90 -0.80 -15.52
CA THR A 156 13.54 -1.49 -16.66
C THR A 156 12.66 -2.67 -17.04
N PHE A 157 12.53 -2.90 -18.34
CA PHE A 157 11.66 -3.93 -18.91
C PHE A 157 12.51 -5.02 -19.58
N ASN A 158 12.03 -6.26 -19.51
CA ASN A 158 12.57 -7.37 -20.27
C ASN A 158 12.01 -7.41 -21.71
N VAL A 159 12.41 -8.42 -22.48
CA VAL A 159 11.97 -8.61 -23.87
C VAL A 159 10.47 -8.82 -24.04
N ASP A 160 9.78 -9.31 -22.98
CA ASP A 160 8.32 -9.53 -22.94
C ASP A 160 7.57 -8.32 -22.43
N ASN A 161 8.21 -7.14 -22.35
CA ASN A 161 7.65 -5.89 -21.85
C ASN A 161 7.14 -5.97 -20.40
N LYS A 162 7.76 -6.83 -19.58
CA LYS A 162 7.49 -6.94 -18.14
C LYS A 162 8.59 -6.27 -17.35
N VAL A 163 8.21 -5.59 -16.26
CA VAL A 163 9.17 -4.95 -15.35
C VAL A 163 10.08 -6.00 -14.72
N CYS A 164 11.39 -5.80 -14.80
CA CYS A 164 12.41 -6.67 -14.20
C CYS A 164 13.31 -5.96 -13.17
N TYR A 165 13.32 -4.63 -13.17
CA TYR A 165 14.11 -3.84 -12.23
C TYR A 165 13.44 -2.49 -11.95
N GLN A 166 13.55 -2.00 -10.71
CA GLN A 166 13.04 -0.68 -10.31
C GLN A 166 14.10 0.08 -9.52
N VAL A 167 14.16 1.38 -9.75
CA VAL A 167 15.00 2.34 -9.01
C VAL A 167 14.13 3.49 -8.54
N PHE A 168 14.26 3.86 -7.27
CA PHE A 168 13.54 4.97 -6.65
C PHE A 168 14.53 6.11 -6.36
N TYR A 169 14.08 7.32 -6.66
CA TYR A 169 14.91 8.53 -6.57
C TYR A 169 14.35 9.49 -5.51
N ASP A 170 15.26 10.15 -4.81
CA ASP A 170 14.93 11.23 -3.90
C ASP A 170 14.56 12.52 -4.67
N GLU A 171 14.18 13.57 -3.95
CA GLU A 171 13.77 14.84 -4.55
C GLU A 171 14.86 15.56 -5.33
N LYS A 172 16.12 15.18 -5.13
CA LYS A 172 17.29 15.74 -5.80
C LYS A 172 17.78 14.88 -6.97
N GLY A 173 17.10 13.73 -7.21
CA GLY A 173 17.41 12.80 -8.30
C GLY A 173 18.52 11.81 -7.98
N TYR A 174 18.83 11.56 -6.70
CA TYR A 174 19.74 10.49 -6.32
C TYR A 174 18.98 9.19 -6.04
N PRO A 175 19.48 8.06 -6.55
CA PRO A 175 18.83 6.77 -6.29
C PRO A 175 19.06 6.36 -4.83
N TYR A 176 17.99 6.01 -4.12
CA TYR A 176 18.08 5.60 -2.72
C TYR A 176 17.69 4.14 -2.48
N ILE A 177 16.83 3.58 -3.31
CA ILE A 177 16.47 2.14 -3.33
C ILE A 177 16.51 1.66 -4.78
N SER A 178 17.01 0.44 -4.98
CA SER A 178 16.79 -0.32 -6.21
C SER A 178 16.43 -1.76 -5.89
N ARG A 179 15.66 -2.42 -6.77
CA ARG A 179 15.19 -3.78 -6.53
C ARG A 179 14.95 -4.57 -7.81
N ASN A 180 15.22 -5.86 -7.73
CA ASN A 180 14.86 -6.82 -8.76
C ASN A 180 13.36 -7.14 -8.67
N ILE A 181 12.72 -7.32 -9.82
CA ILE A 181 11.35 -7.77 -9.94
C ILE A 181 11.34 -9.07 -10.73
N ASN A 182 10.68 -10.08 -10.22
CA ASN A 182 10.45 -11.32 -10.98
C ASN A 182 9.42 -11.02 -12.08
N ALA A 183 9.86 -11.03 -13.33
CA ALA A 183 9.01 -10.68 -14.47
C ALA A 183 7.81 -11.61 -14.69
N ASN A 184 7.81 -12.83 -14.13
CA ASN A 184 6.71 -13.77 -14.29
C ASN A 184 5.54 -13.50 -13.34
N ASN A 185 5.82 -13.12 -12.09
CA ASN A 185 4.79 -12.96 -11.05
C ASN A 185 4.79 -11.60 -10.35
N GLY A 186 5.67 -10.66 -10.73
CA GLY A 186 5.79 -9.34 -10.13
C GLY A 186 6.40 -9.33 -8.72
N ALA A 187 6.85 -10.47 -8.20
CA ALA A 187 7.41 -10.54 -6.85
C ALA A 187 8.72 -9.76 -6.75
N VAL A 188 8.86 -8.99 -5.65
CA VAL A 188 10.08 -8.24 -5.36
C VAL A 188 11.16 -9.17 -4.85
N GLY A 189 12.27 -9.22 -5.56
CA GLY A 189 13.47 -9.98 -5.20
C GLY A 189 14.47 -9.17 -4.36
N LYS A 190 15.76 -9.36 -4.65
CA LYS A 190 16.83 -8.61 -3.99
C LYS A 190 16.58 -7.11 -4.06
N THR A 191 16.75 -6.45 -2.93
CA THR A 191 16.55 -5.01 -2.78
C THR A 191 17.79 -4.39 -2.17
N TYR A 192 18.24 -3.28 -2.75
CA TYR A 192 19.44 -2.56 -2.35
C TYR A 192 19.03 -1.18 -1.83
N VAL A 193 19.34 -0.89 -0.57
CA VAL A 193 19.23 0.45 0.01
C VAL A 193 20.58 1.16 -0.21
N LEU A 194 20.67 1.91 -1.30
CA LEU A 194 21.90 2.50 -1.79
C LEU A 194 22.48 3.54 -0.81
N VAL A 195 21.58 4.31 -0.18
CA VAL A 195 21.98 5.34 0.79
C VAL A 195 22.70 4.77 2.01
N ASN A 196 22.42 3.51 2.39
CA ASN A 196 23.04 2.84 3.54
C ASN A 196 23.97 1.71 3.12
N LYS A 197 24.15 1.48 1.81
CA LYS A 197 24.96 0.39 1.23
C LYS A 197 24.57 -0.99 1.78
N LYS A 198 23.25 -1.24 1.90
CA LYS A 198 22.70 -2.51 2.43
C LYS A 198 21.94 -3.28 1.36
N GLU A 199 22.16 -4.60 1.35
CA GLU A 199 21.39 -5.54 0.54
C GLU A 199 20.38 -6.30 1.42
N PHE A 200 19.19 -6.55 0.88
CA PHE A 200 18.14 -7.38 1.48
C PHE A 200 17.72 -8.45 0.47
N LYS A 201 17.56 -9.68 0.95
CA LYS A 201 17.22 -10.82 0.08
C LYS A 201 15.87 -10.68 -0.65
N ASN A 202 14.94 -9.90 -0.09
CA ASN A 202 13.61 -9.62 -0.64
C ASN A 202 12.96 -8.44 0.09
N ASN A 203 11.77 -8.06 -0.37
CA ASN A 203 10.99 -6.95 0.22
C ASN A 203 10.60 -7.19 1.69
N LEU A 204 10.33 -8.45 2.08
CA LEU A 204 10.03 -8.78 3.48
C LEU A 204 11.18 -8.40 4.40
N ALA A 205 12.41 -8.78 4.05
CA ALA A 205 13.60 -8.46 4.85
C ALA A 205 13.84 -6.94 4.98
N LEU A 206 13.61 -6.18 3.90
CA LEU A 206 13.66 -4.71 3.95
C LEU A 206 12.62 -4.13 4.92
N CYS A 207 11.37 -4.60 4.81
CA CYS A 207 10.27 -4.09 5.63
C CYS A 207 10.47 -4.44 7.12
N VAL A 208 10.96 -5.63 7.43
CA VAL A 208 11.31 -6.04 8.81
C VAL A 208 12.39 -5.12 9.37
N TYR A 209 13.48 -4.94 8.64
CA TYR A 209 14.55 -4.01 9.04
C TYR A 209 14.03 -2.59 9.28
N TYR A 210 13.14 -2.10 8.40
CA TYR A 210 12.52 -0.79 8.58
C TYR A 210 11.67 -0.72 9.85
N LEU A 211 10.82 -1.72 10.11
CA LEU A 211 10.01 -1.77 11.32
C LEU A 211 10.86 -1.78 12.59
N GLU A 212 11.94 -2.56 12.62
CA GLU A 212 12.88 -2.59 13.75
C GLU A 212 13.52 -1.22 14.00
N LYS A 213 13.82 -0.45 12.92
CA LYS A 213 14.30 0.93 13.06
C LYS A 213 13.23 1.87 13.58
N LEU A 214 11.99 1.74 13.09
CA LEU A 214 10.86 2.59 13.47
C LEU A 214 10.50 2.45 14.94
N ILE A 215 10.56 1.22 15.49
CA ILE A 215 10.15 0.94 16.87
C ILE A 215 11.31 0.96 17.88
N LYS A 216 12.56 1.07 17.42
CA LYS A 216 13.77 0.98 18.25
C LYS A 216 13.75 1.90 19.46
N ASP A 217 13.30 3.13 19.29
CA ASP A 217 13.30 4.16 20.31
C ASP A 217 12.01 4.19 21.16
N SER A 218 11.08 3.28 20.88
CA SER A 218 9.81 3.18 21.62
C SER A 218 9.92 2.08 22.68
N LYS A 219 9.89 2.47 23.95
CA LYS A 219 10.00 1.50 25.07
C LYS A 219 8.83 0.51 25.12
N ASP A 220 7.62 0.97 24.76
CA ASP A 220 6.38 0.17 24.77
C ASP A 220 5.61 0.44 23.47
N SER A 221 5.87 -0.37 22.44
CA SER A 221 5.16 -0.28 21.16
C SER A 221 4.08 -1.35 21.05
N ILE A 222 2.93 -0.97 20.51
CA ILE A 222 1.90 -1.91 20.07
C ILE A 222 1.83 -1.87 18.56
N MET A 223 1.93 -3.02 17.95
CA MET A 223 1.84 -3.21 16.51
C MET A 223 0.50 -3.91 16.20
N ILE A 224 -0.39 -3.22 15.48
CA ILE A 224 -1.68 -3.77 15.05
C ILE A 224 -1.66 -3.91 13.54
N CYS A 225 -1.80 -5.13 13.04
CA CYS A 225 -1.76 -5.40 11.60
C CYS A 225 -3.16 -5.65 11.07
N ASP A 226 -3.71 -4.67 10.34
CA ASP A 226 -5.05 -4.72 9.74
C ASP A 226 -5.08 -5.43 8.38
N GLY A 227 -3.95 -5.58 7.71
CA GLY A 227 -3.88 -6.19 6.40
C GLY A 227 -3.12 -7.52 6.39
N PRO A 228 -3.70 -8.63 5.94
CA PRO A 228 -3.04 -9.94 5.98
C PRO A 228 -1.72 -9.95 5.19
N GLY A 229 -1.61 -9.20 4.09
CA GLY A 229 -0.35 -9.03 3.34
C GLY A 229 0.76 -8.28 4.09
N SER A 230 0.45 -7.60 5.20
CA SER A 230 1.41 -6.93 6.07
C SER A 230 1.80 -7.76 7.29
N PHE A 231 1.00 -8.76 7.63
CA PHE A 231 1.23 -9.61 8.80
C PHE A 231 2.62 -10.27 8.83
N PRO A 232 3.14 -10.87 7.75
CA PRO A 232 4.49 -11.45 7.77
C PRO A 232 5.60 -10.44 8.14
N LYS A 233 5.41 -9.16 7.81
CA LYS A 233 6.37 -8.09 8.13
C LYS A 233 6.39 -7.82 9.63
N MET A 234 5.21 -7.68 10.25
CA MET A 234 5.06 -7.54 11.69
C MET A 234 5.55 -8.79 12.43
N PHE A 235 5.11 -9.96 12.00
CA PHE A 235 5.41 -11.23 12.63
C PHE A 235 6.93 -11.47 12.73
N ASN A 236 7.68 -11.23 11.66
CA ASN A 236 9.13 -11.44 11.61
C ASN A 236 9.96 -10.29 12.25
N THR A 237 9.33 -9.21 12.73
CA THR A 237 10.06 -8.15 13.43
C THR A 237 10.51 -8.66 14.79
N ASN A 238 11.81 -8.59 15.08
CA ASN A 238 12.39 -9.05 16.35
C ASN A 238 12.63 -7.88 17.30
N HIS A 239 11.63 -7.53 18.10
CA HIS A 239 11.75 -6.48 19.10
C HIS A 239 11.08 -6.93 20.40
N LYS A 240 11.88 -7.06 21.47
CA LYS A 240 11.45 -7.63 22.76
C LYS A 240 10.30 -6.87 23.44
N ASN A 241 10.15 -5.58 23.17
CA ASN A 241 9.17 -4.71 23.83
C ASN A 241 7.97 -4.35 22.93
N ALA A 242 7.81 -4.97 21.78
CA ALA A 242 6.69 -4.70 20.88
C ALA A 242 5.62 -5.79 21.04
N GLN A 243 4.43 -5.37 21.49
CA GLN A 243 3.26 -6.23 21.45
C GLN A 243 2.71 -6.30 20.01
N LYS A 244 2.34 -7.48 19.54
CA LYS A 244 1.91 -7.74 18.17
C LYS A 244 0.50 -8.30 18.15
N TYR A 245 -0.37 -7.67 17.38
CA TYR A 245 -1.75 -8.10 17.16
C TYR A 245 -2.08 -8.17 15.66
N GLY A 246 -2.58 -9.31 15.21
CA GLY A 246 -3.18 -9.45 13.89
C GLY A 246 -4.67 -9.16 13.92
N VAL A 247 -5.24 -8.56 12.87
CA VAL A 247 -6.69 -8.33 12.77
C VAL A 247 -7.23 -9.04 11.53
N ILE A 248 -8.28 -9.82 11.69
CA ILE A 248 -8.99 -10.49 10.60
C ILE A 248 -10.33 -9.78 10.38
N HIS A 249 -10.48 -9.13 9.21
CA HIS A 249 -11.64 -8.32 8.86
C HIS A 249 -12.69 -9.06 8.00
N VAL A 250 -12.40 -10.28 7.60
CA VAL A 250 -13.23 -11.06 6.69
C VAL A 250 -13.44 -12.46 7.24
N ASN A 251 -14.42 -13.20 6.70
CA ASN A 251 -14.49 -14.63 6.96
C ASN A 251 -13.18 -15.31 6.57
N HIS A 252 -12.65 -16.18 7.43
CA HIS A 252 -11.40 -16.91 7.22
C HIS A 252 -11.55 -18.13 6.29
N HIS A 253 -12.78 -18.59 6.02
CA HIS A 253 -13.09 -19.60 5.02
C HIS A 253 -13.14 -19.00 3.61
N GLU A 254 -12.80 -19.82 2.60
CA GLU A 254 -12.94 -19.42 1.18
C GLU A 254 -14.41 -19.28 0.79
N ASN A 255 -15.26 -20.17 1.29
CA ASN A 255 -16.69 -20.18 1.09
C ASN A 255 -17.44 -19.61 2.30
N PHE A 256 -18.71 -19.25 2.12
CA PHE A 256 -19.56 -18.70 3.18
C PHE A 256 -20.25 -19.75 4.06
N ASP A 257 -20.13 -21.03 3.71
CA ASP A 257 -20.79 -22.17 4.35
C ASP A 257 -20.02 -22.76 5.55
N ASP A 258 -18.92 -22.12 5.95
CA ASP A 258 -18.04 -22.49 7.08
C ASP A 258 -17.48 -23.94 7.02
N THR A 259 -17.61 -24.61 5.87
CA THR A 259 -17.16 -26.01 5.68
C THR A 259 -16.01 -26.15 4.68
N GLY A 260 -15.53 -25.02 4.14
CA GLY A 260 -14.55 -25.00 3.05
C GLY A 260 -13.10 -24.84 3.48
N ALA A 261 -12.26 -24.79 2.48
CA ALA A 261 -10.85 -24.46 2.66
C ALA A 261 -10.65 -23.07 3.27
N PHE A 262 -9.60 -22.93 4.06
CA PHE A 262 -9.24 -21.64 4.66
C PHE A 262 -8.50 -20.75 3.66
N LYS A 263 -8.79 -19.45 3.70
CA LYS A 263 -7.98 -18.45 3.00
C LYS A 263 -6.54 -18.49 3.51
N LYS A 264 -5.58 -18.66 2.61
CA LYS A 264 -4.16 -18.85 2.96
C LYS A 264 -3.59 -17.77 3.87
N SER A 265 -3.99 -16.51 3.66
CA SER A 265 -3.48 -15.38 4.44
C SER A 265 -4.05 -15.36 5.86
N GLU A 266 -5.33 -15.64 6.02
CA GLU A 266 -6.02 -15.68 7.31
C GLU A 266 -5.56 -16.91 8.10
N LYS A 267 -5.47 -18.08 7.45
CA LYS A 267 -4.92 -19.30 8.04
C LYS A 267 -3.51 -19.07 8.61
N TYR A 268 -2.64 -18.40 7.84
CA TYR A 268 -1.29 -18.09 8.31
C TYR A 268 -1.29 -17.19 9.57
N ILE A 269 -2.22 -16.24 9.68
CA ILE A 269 -2.38 -15.40 10.87
C ILE A 269 -2.82 -16.26 12.06
N ILE A 270 -3.85 -17.10 11.89
CA ILE A 270 -4.43 -17.95 12.94
C ILE A 270 -3.37 -18.95 13.47
N GLU A 271 -2.71 -19.70 12.59
CA GLU A 271 -1.69 -20.69 12.97
C GLU A 271 -0.49 -20.10 13.73
N ASN A 272 -0.30 -18.80 13.65
CA ASN A 272 0.75 -18.10 14.40
C ASN A 272 0.22 -17.25 15.57
N ALA A 273 -1.05 -17.38 15.95
CA ALA A 273 -1.66 -16.62 17.02
C ALA A 273 -0.89 -16.78 18.34
N ASN A 274 -0.54 -18.02 18.73
CA ASN A 274 0.18 -18.32 19.99
C ASN A 274 1.62 -17.79 20.02
N LYS A 275 2.16 -17.32 18.89
CA LYS A 275 3.53 -16.72 18.80
C LYS A 275 3.54 -15.19 18.87
N ILE A 276 2.35 -14.59 18.96
CA ILE A 276 2.16 -13.14 19.10
C ILE A 276 1.25 -12.85 20.30
N ASN A 277 0.99 -11.59 20.60
CA ASN A 277 0.14 -11.21 21.73
C ASN A 277 -1.35 -11.50 21.49
N GLY A 278 -1.77 -11.62 20.24
CA GLY A 278 -3.10 -12.10 19.89
C GLY A 278 -3.56 -11.79 18.49
N VAL A 279 -4.69 -12.40 18.14
CA VAL A 279 -5.42 -12.15 16.90
C VAL A 279 -6.80 -11.61 17.25
N ILE A 280 -7.18 -10.53 16.62
CA ILE A 280 -8.46 -9.85 16.79
C ILE A 280 -9.37 -10.25 15.64
N VAL A 281 -10.59 -10.69 15.97
CA VAL A 281 -11.68 -10.95 15.04
C VAL A 281 -12.87 -10.06 15.36
N LEU A 282 -13.79 -9.87 14.41
CA LEU A 282 -14.85 -8.87 14.55
C LEU A 282 -16.10 -9.40 15.26
N THR A 283 -16.29 -10.72 15.30
CA THR A 283 -17.48 -11.36 15.86
C THR A 283 -17.13 -12.55 16.76
N GLU A 284 -17.97 -12.78 17.76
CA GLU A 284 -17.81 -13.93 18.65
C GLU A 284 -18.01 -15.25 17.92
N ALA A 285 -18.90 -15.31 16.95
CA ALA A 285 -19.11 -16.49 16.10
C ALA A 285 -17.81 -16.88 15.38
N GLN A 286 -17.09 -15.91 14.79
CA GLN A 286 -15.81 -16.16 14.14
C GLN A 286 -14.73 -16.62 15.14
N ARG A 287 -14.73 -16.06 16.36
CA ARG A 287 -13.80 -16.49 17.41
C ARG A 287 -14.01 -17.95 17.79
N LEU A 288 -15.25 -18.31 18.07
CA LEU A 288 -15.62 -19.69 18.46
C LEU A 288 -15.32 -20.69 17.33
N ASP A 289 -15.60 -20.32 16.10
CA ASP A 289 -15.30 -21.15 14.93
C ASP A 289 -13.77 -21.42 14.79
N ILE A 290 -12.93 -20.38 14.95
CA ILE A 290 -11.49 -20.53 14.95
C ILE A 290 -11.01 -21.43 16.09
N LEU A 291 -11.49 -21.22 17.31
CA LEU A 291 -11.10 -22.02 18.47
C LEU A 291 -11.51 -23.49 18.35
N ASN A 292 -12.60 -23.81 17.66
CA ASN A 292 -13.03 -25.17 17.39
C ASN A 292 -12.16 -25.90 16.35
N GLN A 293 -11.51 -25.15 15.46
CA GLN A 293 -10.80 -25.73 14.31
C GLN A 293 -9.28 -25.64 14.44
N PHE A 294 -8.75 -24.78 15.31
CA PHE A 294 -7.32 -24.56 15.50
C PHE A 294 -6.95 -24.64 16.97
N ASP A 295 -5.78 -25.21 17.26
CA ASP A 295 -5.20 -25.24 18.61
C ASP A 295 -4.53 -23.90 18.94
N VAL A 296 -5.34 -22.90 19.23
CA VAL A 296 -4.94 -21.51 19.53
C VAL A 296 -5.75 -20.93 20.67
N GLU A 297 -5.15 -20.06 21.48
CA GLU A 297 -5.78 -19.48 22.65
C GLU A 297 -5.96 -17.96 22.54
N ASN A 298 -5.03 -17.28 21.88
CA ASN A 298 -4.94 -15.82 21.87
C ASN A 298 -5.84 -15.17 20.81
N ILE A 299 -7.14 -15.53 20.77
CA ILE A 299 -8.12 -14.96 19.85
C ILE A 299 -9.10 -14.08 20.64
N PHE A 300 -9.22 -12.81 20.23
CA PHE A 300 -10.04 -11.80 20.90
C PHE A 300 -11.12 -11.27 19.98
N THR A 301 -12.33 -11.08 20.49
CA THR A 301 -13.42 -10.44 19.78
C THR A 301 -13.42 -8.95 20.07
N ILE A 302 -13.10 -8.14 19.04
CA ILE A 302 -13.19 -6.68 19.10
C ILE A 302 -13.82 -6.18 17.80
N SER A 303 -15.06 -5.72 17.89
CA SER A 303 -15.79 -5.19 16.73
C SER A 303 -15.22 -3.87 16.24
N ASN A 304 -15.47 -3.55 14.96
CA ASN A 304 -15.11 -2.27 14.41
C ASN A 304 -15.94 -1.15 15.07
N PHE A 305 -15.27 -0.07 15.45
CA PHE A 305 -15.94 1.11 15.98
C PHE A 305 -16.65 1.88 14.86
N VAL A 306 -17.89 2.25 15.12
CA VAL A 306 -18.68 3.12 14.25
C VAL A 306 -19.26 4.24 15.11
N LYS A 307 -19.00 5.49 14.72
CA LYS A 307 -19.62 6.64 15.37
C LYS A 307 -21.10 6.65 15.05
N ILE A 308 -21.93 6.57 16.08
CA ILE A 308 -23.38 6.71 15.93
C ILE A 308 -23.69 8.19 15.68
N HIS A 309 -24.21 8.50 14.52
CA HIS A 309 -24.77 9.79 14.23
C HIS A 309 -26.27 9.74 14.58
N ASN A 310 -26.78 10.77 15.27
CA ASN A 310 -28.21 10.91 15.46
C ASN A 310 -28.84 11.08 14.07
N ALA A 311 -29.37 10.00 13.54
CA ALA A 311 -30.14 10.06 12.31
C ALA A 311 -31.44 10.85 12.58
N PRO A 312 -31.87 11.72 11.68
CA PRO A 312 -33.18 12.34 11.80
C PRO A 312 -34.22 11.21 11.87
N LYS A 313 -35.11 11.29 12.83
CA LYS A 313 -36.24 10.35 12.95
C LYS A 313 -37.24 10.62 11.82
N HIS A 314 -36.94 10.15 10.63
CA HIS A 314 -37.90 10.10 9.54
C HIS A 314 -38.67 8.76 9.67
N PHE A 315 -39.93 8.83 9.99
CA PHE A 315 -40.83 7.68 9.87
C PHE A 315 -41.13 7.52 8.38
N GLN A 316 -40.55 6.53 7.74
CA GLN A 316 -40.91 6.12 6.39
C GLN A 316 -42.26 5.41 6.43
N THR A 317 -43.20 5.86 5.63
CA THR A 317 -44.49 5.21 5.42
C THR A 317 -44.41 4.08 4.38
N GLU A 318 -43.38 4.10 3.55
CA GLU A 318 -43.12 3.11 2.49
C GLU A 318 -42.12 2.05 2.94
N LYS A 319 -42.33 0.79 2.55
CA LYS A 319 -41.38 -0.30 2.78
C LYS A 319 -40.29 -0.23 1.71
N ILE A 320 -39.10 0.23 2.07
CA ILE A 320 -37.96 0.35 1.18
C ILE A 320 -36.86 -0.60 1.61
N VAL A 321 -36.39 -1.42 0.69
CA VAL A 321 -35.17 -2.23 0.86
C VAL A 321 -34.01 -1.53 0.13
N GLY A 322 -32.95 -1.17 0.87
CA GLY A 322 -31.77 -0.50 0.34
C GLY A 322 -30.52 -1.37 0.43
N HIS A 323 -29.65 -1.29 -0.57
CA HIS A 323 -28.35 -1.95 -0.58
C HIS A 323 -27.24 -0.96 -0.92
N ILE A 324 -26.21 -0.88 -0.05
CA ILE A 324 -25.04 -0.01 -0.25
C ILE A 324 -23.79 -0.87 -0.22
N SER A 325 -23.16 -1.06 -1.37
CA SER A 325 -21.90 -1.79 -1.49
C SER A 325 -21.15 -1.42 -2.76
N ARG A 326 -19.93 -1.96 -2.91
CA ARG A 326 -19.26 -1.97 -4.22
C ARG A 326 -19.97 -2.97 -5.15
N MET A 327 -20.10 -2.61 -6.43
CA MET A 327 -20.66 -3.53 -7.44
C MET A 327 -19.58 -4.56 -7.86
N VAL A 328 -19.43 -5.59 -7.03
CA VAL A 328 -18.50 -6.71 -7.29
C VAL A 328 -19.20 -8.04 -7.01
N PRO A 329 -18.85 -9.15 -7.70
CA PRO A 329 -19.55 -10.43 -7.58
C PRO A 329 -19.68 -10.94 -6.14
N THR A 330 -18.69 -10.68 -5.28
CA THR A 330 -18.71 -11.07 -3.86
C THR A 330 -19.80 -10.38 -3.02
N LYS A 331 -20.48 -9.37 -3.54
CA LYS A 331 -21.59 -8.68 -2.86
C LYS A 331 -22.96 -9.20 -3.26
N ARG A 332 -22.99 -10.15 -4.19
CA ARG A 332 -24.18 -10.89 -4.59
C ARG A 332 -25.42 -9.98 -4.81
N ILE A 333 -25.24 -8.88 -5.54
CA ILE A 333 -26.32 -7.98 -5.91
C ILE A 333 -27.34 -8.68 -6.84
N ASP A 334 -26.83 -9.61 -7.66
CA ASP A 334 -27.63 -10.56 -8.44
C ASP A 334 -28.68 -11.25 -7.58
N LEU A 335 -28.24 -11.88 -6.49
CA LEU A 335 -29.13 -12.59 -5.57
C LEU A 335 -30.16 -11.64 -4.89
N LEU A 336 -29.75 -10.41 -4.58
CA LEU A 336 -30.69 -9.43 -4.01
C LEU A 336 -31.82 -9.09 -4.99
N ILE A 337 -31.51 -8.97 -6.29
CA ILE A 337 -32.50 -8.71 -7.34
C ILE A 337 -33.45 -9.91 -7.49
N GLU A 338 -32.91 -11.14 -7.52
CA GLU A 338 -33.71 -12.38 -7.57
C GLU A 338 -34.66 -12.48 -6.37
N VAL A 339 -34.20 -12.16 -5.17
CA VAL A 339 -35.05 -12.16 -3.97
C VAL A 339 -36.13 -11.06 -4.05
N ALA A 340 -35.79 -9.89 -4.60
CA ALA A 340 -36.79 -8.82 -4.76
C ALA A 340 -37.93 -9.22 -5.71
N GLU A 341 -37.66 -9.97 -6.77
CA GLU A 341 -38.68 -10.50 -7.67
C GLU A 341 -39.65 -11.48 -6.98
N LEU A 342 -39.21 -12.14 -5.91
CA LEU A 342 -40.05 -13.06 -5.16
C LEU A 342 -40.94 -12.38 -4.09
N VAL A 343 -40.64 -11.12 -3.75
CA VAL A 343 -41.30 -10.38 -2.66
C VAL A 343 -42.24 -9.28 -3.18
N VAL A 344 -42.11 -8.88 -4.43
CA VAL A 344 -42.97 -7.92 -5.12
C VAL A 344 -44.08 -8.66 -5.85
#